data_7d3a2117453bad23cba9c4efe9023c0a
#
_entry.id   7d3a2117453bad23cba9c4efe9023c0a
#
_cell.length_a   1.000
_cell.length_b   1.000
_cell.length_c   1.000
_cell.angle_alpha   90.00
_cell.angle_beta   90.00
_cell.angle_gamma   90.00
#
_symmetry.space_group_name_H-M   'P 1'
#
loop_
_entity.id
_entity.type
_entity.pdbx_description
1 polymer ?
#
loop_
_entity_poly.entity_id
_entity_poly.type
_entity_poly.pdbx_seq_one_letter_code
_entity_poly.pdbx_strand_id
1 'polypeptide(L)'
;MRGRLIIVDTGVLYAYFDAPDQAHHECAELLQAERDGIVVSPFVLAELDHFIGKHFGGAYQVRVLEELTGGGFELPVLTPADVIACSEVMARYPDQQIELTDASLVVLAERYETRRIGTYDRRHFSVIRPMNGGWFELLPQG
;
A
#
# COMPACT_ATOMS: atom_id res chain seq x y z
N MET A 1 -13.51 -2.98 -12.29
CA MET A 1 -12.59 -3.79 -13.10
C MET A 1 -11.33 -4.04 -12.30
N ARG A 2 -10.87 -5.28 -12.26
CA ARG A 2 -9.72 -5.66 -11.43
C ARG A 2 -8.44 -4.90 -11.78
N GLY A 3 -8.13 -4.75 -13.06
CA GLY A 3 -6.92 -4.04 -13.48
C GLY A 3 -6.87 -2.56 -13.11
N ARG A 4 -7.98 -2.03 -12.66
CA ARG A 4 -8.09 -0.63 -12.22
C ARG A 4 -7.87 -0.45 -10.73
N LEU A 5 -7.74 -1.53 -9.97
CA LEU A 5 -7.45 -1.45 -8.54
C LEU A 5 -6.04 -0.93 -8.32
N ILE A 6 -5.83 -0.27 -7.18
CA ILE A 6 -4.52 0.22 -6.78
C ILE A 6 -4.18 -0.34 -5.40
N ILE A 7 -2.97 -0.84 -5.26
CA ILE A 7 -2.45 -1.31 -3.97
C ILE A 7 -1.65 -0.16 -3.39
N VAL A 8 -1.99 0.30 -2.19
CA VAL A 8 -1.33 1.49 -1.63
C VAL A 8 -0.35 1.13 -0.53
N ASP A 9 0.78 1.83 -0.55
CA ASP A 9 1.82 1.73 0.46
C ASP A 9 1.55 2.72 1.60
N THR A 10 2.24 2.53 2.70
CA THR A 10 2.07 3.32 3.93
C THR A 10 2.26 4.82 3.71
N GLY A 11 3.30 5.20 2.96
CA GLY A 11 3.62 6.61 2.77
C GLY A 11 2.52 7.41 2.08
N VAL A 12 1.83 6.79 1.10
CA VAL A 12 0.72 7.43 0.40
C VAL A 12 -0.47 7.61 1.34
N LEU A 13 -0.80 6.56 2.11
CA LEU A 13 -1.89 6.66 3.09
C LEU A 13 -1.56 7.66 4.20
N TYR A 14 -0.34 7.64 4.71
CA TYR A 14 0.06 8.57 5.75
C TYR A 14 -0.11 10.02 5.27
N ALA A 15 0.35 10.33 4.06
CA ALA A 15 0.20 11.67 3.51
C ALA A 15 -1.27 12.06 3.33
N TYR A 16 -2.11 11.07 3.00
CA TYR A 16 -3.56 11.31 2.88
C TYR A 16 -4.17 11.73 4.23
N PHE A 17 -3.72 11.14 5.33
CA PHE A 17 -4.25 11.44 6.66
C PHE A 17 -3.53 12.58 7.37
N ASP A 18 -2.42 13.07 6.84
CA ASP A 18 -1.62 14.14 7.43
C ASP A 18 -1.77 15.41 6.59
N ALA A 19 -2.80 16.22 6.90
CA ALA A 19 -3.11 17.40 6.11
C ALA A 19 -1.92 18.37 5.96
N PRO A 20 -1.05 18.58 6.97
CA PRO A 20 0.15 19.41 6.81
C PRO A 20 1.25 18.83 5.92
N ASP A 21 1.18 17.53 5.57
CA ASP A 21 2.20 16.91 4.73
C ASP A 21 2.21 17.54 3.34
N GLN A 22 3.40 17.76 2.78
CA GLN A 22 3.55 18.36 1.45
C GLN A 22 2.87 17.53 0.37
N ALA A 23 2.85 16.22 0.54
CA ALA A 23 2.26 15.29 -0.43
C ALA A 23 0.76 15.10 -0.22
N HIS A 24 0.15 15.74 0.79
CA HIS A 24 -1.26 15.51 1.12
C HIS A 24 -2.19 15.73 -0.06
N HIS A 25 -2.02 16.84 -0.76
CA HIS A 25 -2.92 17.21 -1.85
C HIS A 25 -2.92 16.18 -2.97
N GLU A 26 -1.73 15.77 -3.42
CA GLU A 26 -1.66 14.81 -4.53
C GLU A 26 -2.13 13.42 -4.10
N CYS A 27 -1.88 13.02 -2.84
CA CYS A 27 -2.38 11.75 -2.34
C CYS A 27 -3.90 11.78 -2.18
N ALA A 28 -4.46 12.89 -1.72
CA ALA A 28 -5.91 13.03 -1.62
C ALA A 28 -6.55 12.95 -3.00
N GLU A 29 -5.97 13.62 -4.00
CA GLU A 29 -6.47 13.54 -5.37
C GLU A 29 -6.41 12.11 -5.91
N LEU A 30 -5.28 11.43 -5.69
CA LEU A 30 -5.11 10.05 -6.15
C LEU A 30 -6.15 9.14 -5.53
N LEU A 31 -6.30 9.17 -4.19
CA LEU A 31 -7.19 8.25 -3.51
C LEU A 31 -8.66 8.57 -3.80
N GLN A 32 -9.02 9.84 -3.97
CA GLN A 32 -10.38 10.19 -4.36
C GLN A 32 -10.69 9.68 -5.77
N ALA A 33 -9.73 9.77 -6.69
CA ALA A 33 -9.92 9.27 -8.06
C ALA A 33 -10.03 7.74 -8.10
N GLU A 34 -9.40 7.05 -7.15
CA GLU A 34 -9.37 5.58 -7.11
C GLU A 34 -10.38 4.98 -6.12
N ARG A 35 -11.27 5.80 -5.60
CA ARG A 35 -12.24 5.37 -4.59
C ARG A 35 -12.95 4.08 -5.03
N ASP A 36 -13.20 3.19 -4.05
CA ASP A 36 -13.76 1.85 -4.22
C ASP A 36 -12.82 0.85 -4.90
N GLY A 37 -11.60 1.27 -5.24
CA GLY A 37 -10.60 0.39 -5.82
C GLY A 37 -9.26 0.45 -5.11
N ILE A 38 -9.24 0.90 -3.84
CA ILE A 38 -8.01 1.05 -3.05
C ILE A 38 -7.85 -0.15 -2.14
N VAL A 39 -6.77 -0.88 -2.31
CA VAL A 39 -6.47 -2.09 -1.52
C VAL A 39 -5.37 -1.76 -0.52
N VAL A 40 -5.61 -2.08 0.75
CA VAL A 40 -4.67 -1.79 1.85
C VAL A 40 -4.26 -3.10 2.51
N SER A 41 -2.97 -3.45 2.40
CA SER A 41 -2.41 -4.62 3.07
C SER A 41 -2.57 -4.50 4.59
N PRO A 42 -2.84 -5.60 5.32
CA PRO A 42 -2.87 -5.55 6.78
C PRO A 42 -1.53 -5.11 7.38
N PHE A 43 -0.41 -5.34 6.70
CA PHE A 43 0.90 -4.87 7.18
C PHE A 43 1.05 -3.36 6.99
N VAL A 44 0.52 -2.82 5.90
CA VAL A 44 0.44 -1.38 5.69
C VAL A 44 -0.46 -0.75 6.74
N LEU A 45 -1.59 -1.37 7.02
CA LEU A 45 -2.53 -0.88 8.04
C LEU A 45 -1.85 -0.77 9.41
N ALA A 46 -1.12 -1.80 9.82
CA ALA A 46 -0.43 -1.79 11.10
C ALA A 46 0.67 -0.73 11.15
N GLU A 47 1.42 -0.57 10.08
CA GLU A 47 2.48 0.43 10.01
C GLU A 47 1.90 1.85 10.02
N LEU A 48 0.84 2.08 9.28
CA LEU A 48 0.13 3.35 9.28
C LEU A 48 -0.36 3.70 10.68
N ASP A 49 -1.00 2.74 11.35
CA ASP A 49 -1.50 2.93 12.71
C ASP A 49 -0.38 3.36 13.65
N HIS A 50 0.77 2.72 13.54
CA HIS A 50 1.93 3.07 14.36
C HIS A 50 2.35 4.52 14.15
N PHE A 51 2.49 4.95 12.90
CA PHE A 51 2.90 6.32 12.59
C PHE A 51 1.85 7.34 13.00
N ILE A 52 0.58 7.06 12.77
CA ILE A 52 -0.51 7.96 13.18
C ILE A 52 -0.51 8.12 14.70
N GLY A 53 -0.38 7.02 15.44
CA GLY A 53 -0.35 7.06 16.91
C GLY A 53 0.82 7.87 17.43
N LYS A 54 1.99 7.69 16.82
CA LYS A 54 3.21 8.39 17.22
C LYS A 54 3.11 9.90 17.01
N HIS A 55 2.48 10.35 15.92
CA HIS A 55 2.46 11.76 15.55
C HIS A 55 1.19 12.48 15.97
N PHE A 56 0.05 11.78 16.11
CA PHE A 56 -1.25 12.42 16.34
C PHE A 56 -1.99 11.88 17.56
N GLY A 57 -1.57 10.73 18.10
CA GLY A 57 -2.17 10.14 19.29
C GLY A 57 -3.36 9.25 19.01
N GLY A 58 -3.87 8.64 20.11
CA GLY A 58 -4.86 7.56 20.03
C GLY A 58 -6.21 7.96 19.48
N ALA A 59 -6.68 9.16 19.77
CA ALA A 59 -7.98 9.60 19.28
C ALA A 59 -8.00 9.67 17.76
N TYR A 60 -6.90 10.14 17.16
CA TYR A 60 -6.80 10.20 15.71
C TYR A 60 -6.63 8.81 15.08
N GLN A 61 -5.91 7.91 15.76
CA GLN A 61 -5.82 6.51 15.32
C GLN A 61 -7.20 5.89 15.14
N VAL A 62 -8.10 6.09 16.11
CA VAL A 62 -9.45 5.55 16.02
C VAL A 62 -10.19 6.13 14.82
N ARG A 63 -10.07 7.43 14.59
CA ARG A 63 -10.74 8.09 13.45
C ARG A 63 -10.22 7.58 12.11
N VAL A 64 -8.91 7.35 12.00
CA VAL A 64 -8.31 6.79 10.78
C VAL A 64 -8.86 5.38 10.52
N LEU A 65 -8.93 4.54 11.56
CA LEU A 65 -9.46 3.19 11.41
C LEU A 65 -10.95 3.21 11.03
N GLU A 66 -11.71 4.14 11.58
CA GLU A 66 -13.12 4.31 11.20
C GLU A 66 -13.26 4.70 9.74
N GLU A 67 -12.41 5.59 9.26
CA GLU A 67 -12.46 5.97 7.85
C GLU A 67 -12.08 4.81 6.94
N LEU A 68 -11.03 4.07 7.28
CA LEU A 68 -10.57 2.93 6.47
C LEU A 68 -11.59 1.81 6.41
N THR A 69 -12.44 1.67 7.44
CA THR A 69 -13.48 0.64 7.47
C THR A 69 -14.84 1.13 7.04
N GLY A 70 -14.96 2.42 6.73
CA GLY A 70 -16.25 3.05 6.38
C GLY A 70 -16.66 2.93 4.92
N GLY A 71 -15.86 2.27 4.09
CA GLY A 71 -16.13 2.13 2.66
C GLY A 71 -15.07 2.84 1.82
N GLY A 72 -14.92 2.41 0.58
CA GLY A 72 -13.94 2.99 -0.34
C GLY A 72 -12.58 2.31 -0.29
N PHE A 73 -12.29 1.55 0.76
CA PHE A 73 -11.03 0.81 0.92
C PHE A 73 -11.32 -0.67 1.08
N GLU A 74 -10.52 -1.49 0.45
CA GLU A 74 -10.59 -2.94 0.64
C GLU A 74 -9.45 -3.37 1.55
N LEU A 75 -9.79 -4.12 2.61
CA LEU A 75 -8.83 -4.60 3.60
C LEU A 75 -8.77 -6.13 3.51
N PRO A 76 -7.89 -6.67 2.65
CA PRO A 76 -7.82 -8.12 2.43
C PRO A 76 -7.18 -8.82 3.63
N VAL A 77 -7.52 -10.10 3.76
CA VAL A 77 -6.87 -11.00 4.72
C VAL A 77 -5.69 -11.66 4.02
N LEU A 78 -4.58 -11.78 4.73
CA LEU A 78 -3.42 -12.56 4.26
C LEU A 78 -3.38 -13.89 5.01
N THR A 79 -3.43 -14.97 4.24
CA THR A 79 -3.38 -16.33 4.77
C THR A 79 -1.93 -16.78 4.98
N PRO A 80 -1.69 -17.92 5.67
CA PRO A 80 -0.33 -18.46 5.73
C PRO A 80 0.29 -18.68 4.35
N ALA A 81 -0.50 -19.10 3.36
CA ALA A 81 0.00 -19.26 1.99
C ALA A 81 0.45 -17.93 1.40
N ASP A 82 -0.25 -16.84 1.69
CA ASP A 82 0.15 -15.51 1.26
C ASP A 82 1.47 -15.08 1.91
N VAL A 83 1.66 -15.42 3.18
CA VAL A 83 2.91 -15.11 3.89
C VAL A 83 4.08 -15.89 3.28
N ILE A 84 3.85 -17.16 2.91
CA ILE A 84 4.86 -17.94 2.19
C ILE A 84 5.20 -17.26 0.86
N ALA A 85 4.19 -16.81 0.13
CA ALA A 85 4.41 -16.10 -1.14
C ALA A 85 5.24 -14.83 -0.92
N CYS A 86 4.98 -14.11 0.17
CA CYS A 86 5.79 -12.94 0.53
C CYS A 86 7.26 -13.33 0.75
N SER A 87 7.51 -14.42 1.46
CA SER A 87 8.89 -14.87 1.70
C SER A 87 9.59 -15.24 0.40
N GLU A 88 8.86 -15.81 -0.55
CA GLU A 88 9.41 -16.13 -1.87
C GLU A 88 9.78 -14.86 -2.65
N VAL A 89 8.94 -13.82 -2.57
CA VAL A 89 9.26 -12.52 -3.17
C VAL A 89 10.53 -11.96 -2.55
N MET A 90 10.63 -11.96 -1.22
CA MET A 90 11.81 -11.44 -0.52
C MET A 90 13.08 -12.20 -0.92
N ALA A 91 12.98 -13.52 -1.08
CA ALA A 91 14.12 -14.36 -1.45
C ALA A 91 14.67 -14.06 -2.86
N ARG A 92 13.84 -13.50 -3.73
CA ARG A 92 14.28 -13.13 -5.09
C ARG A 92 15.15 -11.88 -5.11
N TYR A 93 15.11 -11.06 -4.06
CA TYR A 93 15.78 -9.76 -4.04
C TYR A 93 16.62 -9.61 -2.76
N PRO A 94 17.59 -10.52 -2.52
CA PRO A 94 18.31 -10.54 -1.23
C PRO A 94 19.10 -9.27 -0.97
N ASP A 95 19.50 -8.56 -2.02
CA ASP A 95 20.33 -7.35 -1.89
C ASP A 95 19.50 -6.07 -1.78
N GLN A 96 18.17 -6.16 -1.85
CA GLN A 96 17.30 -4.99 -1.87
C GLN A 96 16.70 -4.64 -0.50
N GLN A 97 16.93 -5.46 0.50
CA GLN A 97 16.40 -5.24 1.86
C GLN A 97 14.88 -5.03 1.84
N ILE A 98 14.18 -5.89 1.09
CA ILE A 98 12.73 -5.83 1.00
C ILE A 98 12.12 -6.37 2.28
N GLU A 99 11.21 -5.61 2.87
CA GLU A 99 10.51 -6.04 4.06
C GLU A 99 9.20 -6.74 3.71
N LEU A 100 8.61 -7.37 4.73
CA LEU A 100 7.35 -8.10 4.58
C LEU A 100 6.23 -7.19 4.04
N THR A 101 6.19 -5.94 4.48
CA THR A 101 5.21 -4.98 3.98
C THR A 101 5.31 -4.81 2.47
N ASP A 102 6.54 -4.59 1.96
CA ASP A 102 6.76 -4.43 0.52
C ASP A 102 6.33 -5.68 -0.25
N ALA A 103 6.73 -6.84 0.26
CA ALA A 103 6.41 -8.12 -0.37
C ALA A 103 4.89 -8.35 -0.41
N SER A 104 4.16 -7.91 0.62
CA SER A 104 2.71 -8.06 0.64
C SER A 104 2.03 -7.27 -0.47
N LEU A 105 2.60 -6.12 -0.87
CA LEU A 105 2.05 -5.35 -1.97
C LEU A 105 2.17 -6.13 -3.29
N VAL A 106 3.30 -6.81 -3.50
CA VAL A 106 3.52 -7.63 -4.70
C VAL A 106 2.53 -8.79 -4.75
N VAL A 107 2.35 -9.48 -3.62
CA VAL A 107 1.42 -10.61 -3.53
C VAL A 107 -0.03 -10.15 -3.77
N LEU A 108 -0.43 -9.03 -3.17
CA LEU A 108 -1.77 -8.49 -3.37
C LEU A 108 -1.97 -7.99 -4.80
N ALA A 109 -0.95 -7.39 -5.41
CA ALA A 109 -1.04 -6.95 -6.80
C ALA A 109 -1.36 -8.13 -7.72
N GLU A 110 -0.77 -9.29 -7.47
CA GLU A 110 -1.10 -10.49 -8.24
C GLU A 110 -2.53 -10.96 -7.95
N ARG A 111 -2.92 -11.02 -6.67
CA ARG A 111 -4.27 -11.44 -6.30
C ARG A 111 -5.34 -10.59 -6.99
N TYR A 112 -5.14 -9.27 -7.01
CA TYR A 112 -6.11 -8.33 -7.56
C TYR A 112 -5.87 -8.03 -9.04
N GLU A 113 -4.91 -8.71 -9.65
CA GLU A 113 -4.62 -8.58 -11.09
C GLU A 113 -4.37 -7.13 -11.49
N THR A 114 -3.57 -6.42 -10.69
CA THR A 114 -3.21 -5.04 -10.97
C THR A 114 -1.70 -4.86 -10.91
N ARG A 115 -1.19 -3.88 -11.63
CA ARG A 115 0.21 -3.46 -11.57
C ARG A 115 0.36 -2.06 -10.99
N ARG A 116 -0.73 -1.49 -10.48
CA ARG A 116 -0.78 -0.12 -10.00
C ARG A 116 -0.49 -0.11 -8.50
N ILE A 117 0.61 0.55 -8.13
CA ILE A 117 1.05 0.68 -6.74
C ILE A 117 1.09 2.16 -6.39
N GLY A 118 0.39 2.55 -5.33
CA GLY A 118 0.48 3.89 -4.76
C GLY A 118 1.64 3.92 -3.77
N THR A 119 2.76 4.51 -4.16
CA THR A 119 3.97 4.51 -3.33
C THR A 119 4.88 5.67 -3.68
N TYR A 120 5.64 6.12 -2.69
CA TYR A 120 6.77 7.02 -2.89
C TYR A 120 8.10 6.25 -2.91
N ASP A 121 8.08 4.95 -2.66
CA ASP A 121 9.29 4.11 -2.66
C ASP A 121 9.60 3.63 -4.09
N ARG A 122 10.11 4.55 -4.89
CA ARG A 122 10.48 4.23 -6.27
C ARG A 122 11.75 3.41 -6.35
N ARG A 123 12.59 3.48 -5.32
CA ARG A 123 13.83 2.72 -5.26
C ARG A 123 13.56 1.22 -5.29
N HIS A 124 12.69 0.74 -4.41
CA HIS A 124 12.35 -0.69 -4.37
C HIS A 124 11.47 -1.10 -5.53
N PHE A 125 10.38 -0.36 -5.78
CA PHE A 125 9.38 -0.80 -6.75
C PHE A 125 9.77 -0.57 -8.22
N SER A 126 10.89 0.10 -8.48
CA SER A 126 11.48 0.12 -9.83
C SER A 126 12.32 -1.13 -10.10
N VAL A 127 12.73 -1.85 -9.06
CA VAL A 127 13.52 -3.08 -9.15
C VAL A 127 12.65 -4.32 -9.00
N ILE A 128 11.76 -4.31 -8.01
CA ILE A 128 10.83 -5.42 -7.77
C ILE A 128 9.84 -5.49 -8.94
N ARG A 129 9.63 -6.70 -9.44
CA ARG A 129 8.73 -6.94 -10.57
C ARG A 129 7.43 -7.59 -10.10
N PRO A 130 6.33 -7.38 -10.83
CA PRO A 130 5.14 -8.21 -10.64
C PRO A 130 5.48 -9.69 -10.76
N MET A 131 4.72 -10.55 -10.07
CA MET A 131 4.98 -11.99 -10.06
C MET A 131 4.86 -12.60 -11.45
N ASN A 132 4.02 -12.01 -12.32
CA ASN A 132 3.83 -12.47 -13.69
C ASN A 132 4.69 -11.71 -14.70
N GLY A 133 5.71 -10.99 -14.24
CA GLY A 133 6.65 -10.25 -15.09
C GLY A 133 6.19 -8.84 -15.44
N GLY A 134 7.04 -8.11 -16.14
CA GLY A 134 6.78 -6.72 -16.51
C GLY A 134 7.20 -5.73 -15.42
N TRP A 135 6.50 -4.63 -15.33
CA TRP A 135 6.84 -3.52 -14.43
C TRP A 135 5.59 -3.05 -13.69
N PHE A 136 5.78 -2.53 -12.48
CA PHE A 136 4.70 -1.83 -11.78
C PHE A 136 4.54 -0.42 -12.32
N GLU A 137 3.31 0.05 -12.30
CA GLU A 137 2.98 1.46 -12.54
C GLU A 137 2.92 2.14 -11.18
N LEU A 138 3.84 3.07 -10.92
CA LEU A 138 3.96 3.72 -9.61
C LEU A 138 3.23 5.06 -9.61
N LEU A 139 2.38 5.27 -8.61
CA LEU A 139 1.54 6.45 -8.48
C LEU A 139 1.72 7.07 -7.09
N PRO A 140 1.57 8.38 -6.94
CA PRO A 140 1.36 9.36 -8.00
C PRO A 140 2.60 9.51 -8.86
N GLN A 141 2.36 9.81 -10.14
CA GLN A 141 3.47 10.06 -11.05
C GLN A 141 4.07 11.43 -10.76
N GLY A 142 5.39 11.50 -10.85
CA GLY A 142 6.04 12.76 -10.55
C GLY A 142 7.45 12.81 -11.02
#